data_0120ec53bcc56fd4f72ed51387952738
#
_entry.id   0120ec53bcc56fd4f72ed51387952738
#
_cell.length_a   1.000
_cell.length_b   1.000
_cell.length_c   1.000
_cell.angle_alpha   90.00
_cell.angle_beta   90.00
_cell.angle_gamma   90.00
#
_symmetry.space_group_name_H-M   'P 1'
#
loop_
_entity.id
_entity.type
_entity.pdbx_description
1 polymer ?
#
loop_
_entity_poly.entity_id
_entity_poly.type
_entity_poly.pdbx_seq_one_letter_code
_entity_poly.pdbx_strand_id
1 'polypeptide(L)'
;RLTPTEKDKDGYLGVIPHGSTEPKKITDVDTLDAPKGLLYQDGFLYCTDVDMVFKINAKTGAIEGYVDLSPSRMKFLNDLAFINGRLMVSSTDTNQIFYVDTNTSSYGELVTKQPIYKPNGLAWDPERKVIYLCEYATDEKGKPSGRLLSINPVSREVTELSKERGQYDGLVYRDNALYYSDWSKDKKPEAVRRLDLKTGRSAPVATGPVEGAADFILYDSMMVVPGMTEKKIHIMP
;
A
#
# COMPACT_ATOMS: atom_id res chain seq x y z
N ARG A 1 -3.90 1.45 18.47
CA ARG A 1 -4.44 2.82 18.39
C ARG A 1 -4.49 3.19 16.92
N LEU A 2 -5.66 3.58 16.42
CA LEU A 2 -5.85 3.93 15.02
C LEU A 2 -5.78 5.45 14.85
N THR A 3 -4.58 6.00 14.96
CA THR A 3 -4.31 7.44 14.76
C THR A 3 -3.32 7.61 13.58
N PRO A 4 -3.80 7.44 12.33
CA PRO A 4 -2.91 7.27 11.16
C PRO A 4 -2.16 8.55 10.77
N THR A 5 -2.42 9.68 11.40
CA THR A 5 -1.81 10.99 11.11
C THR A 5 -1.15 11.63 12.33
N GLU A 6 -1.17 10.99 13.49
CA GLU A 6 -0.50 11.52 14.68
C GLU A 6 0.99 11.26 14.64
N LYS A 7 1.76 12.24 15.09
CA LYS A 7 3.21 12.18 15.24
C LYS A 7 3.55 12.05 16.73
N ASP A 8 3.35 10.85 17.26
CA ASP A 8 3.52 10.56 18.69
C ASP A 8 4.66 9.56 18.98
N LYS A 9 5.35 9.11 17.92
CA LYS A 9 6.51 8.21 17.97
C LYS A 9 6.24 6.87 18.65
N ASP A 10 5.01 6.39 18.60
CA ASP A 10 4.65 5.07 19.14
C ASP A 10 4.64 3.95 18.10
N GLY A 11 4.93 4.30 16.82
CA GLY A 11 5.02 3.37 15.69
C GLY A 11 6.29 2.52 15.73
N TYR A 12 6.22 1.31 15.21
CA TYR A 12 7.36 0.43 15.06
C TYR A 12 7.18 -0.56 13.91
N LEU A 13 8.28 -1.09 13.41
CA LEU A 13 8.27 -2.30 12.57
C LEU A 13 8.55 -3.53 13.44
N GLY A 14 7.80 -4.58 13.17
CA GLY A 14 7.95 -5.88 13.84
C GLY A 14 8.24 -7.00 12.85
N VAL A 15 8.85 -8.05 13.34
CA VAL A 15 9.02 -9.34 12.65
C VAL A 15 8.38 -10.44 13.47
N ILE A 16 7.68 -11.34 12.81
CA ILE A 16 7.25 -12.60 13.42
C ILE A 16 8.27 -13.65 13.00
N PRO A 17 9.13 -14.13 13.93
CA PRO A 17 10.13 -15.13 13.61
C PRO A 17 9.48 -16.45 13.15
N HIS A 18 10.15 -17.18 12.26
CA HIS A 18 9.67 -18.48 11.83
C HIS A 18 9.36 -19.40 13.02
N GLY A 19 8.17 -20.00 13.01
CA GLY A 19 7.70 -20.85 14.11
C GLY A 19 7.20 -20.12 15.36
N SER A 20 7.14 -18.78 15.33
CA SER A 20 6.56 -17.95 16.40
C SER A 20 5.21 -17.38 15.99
N THR A 21 4.38 -17.08 17.00
CA THR A 21 3.15 -16.28 16.84
C THR A 21 3.30 -14.85 17.40
N GLU A 22 4.44 -14.60 18.09
CA GLU A 22 4.69 -13.33 18.77
C GLU A 22 5.60 -12.43 17.94
N PRO A 23 5.18 -11.19 17.67
CA PRO A 23 6.00 -10.21 16.99
C PRO A 23 7.12 -9.70 17.88
N LYS A 24 8.28 -9.46 17.28
CA LYS A 24 9.40 -8.76 17.93
C LYS A 24 9.65 -7.44 17.19
N LYS A 25 9.88 -6.36 17.93
CA LYS A 25 10.29 -5.09 17.34
C LYS A 25 11.67 -5.25 16.67
N ILE A 26 11.82 -4.70 15.48
CA ILE A 26 13.10 -4.67 14.75
C ILE A 26 13.63 -3.25 14.57
N THR A 27 12.80 -2.21 14.71
CA THR A 27 13.24 -0.81 14.75
C THR A 27 13.39 -0.34 16.18
N ASP A 28 14.33 0.57 16.39
CA ASP A 28 14.42 1.30 17.65
C ASP A 28 13.12 2.07 17.91
N VAL A 29 12.76 2.15 19.18
CA VAL A 29 11.58 2.87 19.64
C VAL A 29 11.79 4.36 19.42
N ASP A 30 10.70 5.08 19.26
CA ASP A 30 10.64 6.55 19.19
C ASP A 30 11.09 7.19 17.87
N THR A 31 11.09 6.42 16.78
CA THR A 31 11.48 6.95 15.47
C THR A 31 10.32 7.05 14.48
N LEU A 32 9.41 6.07 14.51
CA LEU A 32 8.24 6.03 13.61
C LEU A 32 7.00 6.55 14.35
N ASP A 33 6.18 7.26 13.62
CA ASP A 33 4.91 7.80 14.10
C ASP A 33 3.75 6.82 13.82
N ALA A 34 3.33 6.71 12.57
CA ALA A 34 2.24 5.84 12.14
C ALA A 34 2.61 5.12 10.82
N PRO A 35 3.52 4.14 10.87
CA PRO A 35 3.96 3.40 9.68
C PRO A 35 2.79 2.68 9.01
N LYS A 36 2.77 2.68 7.66
CA LYS A 36 1.69 2.13 6.84
C LYS A 36 2.23 1.14 5.80
N GLY A 37 2.55 1.61 4.61
CA GLY A 37 3.09 0.78 3.54
C GLY A 37 4.48 0.24 3.87
N LEU A 38 4.73 -1.02 3.53
CA LEU A 38 6.01 -1.69 3.79
C LEU A 38 6.44 -2.50 2.56
N LEU A 39 7.65 -2.25 2.08
CA LEU A 39 8.25 -2.95 0.95
C LEU A 39 9.63 -3.49 1.31
N TYR A 40 9.90 -4.75 1.02
CA TYR A 40 11.23 -5.32 1.08
C TYR A 40 11.89 -5.30 -0.30
N GLN A 41 13.09 -4.73 -0.41
CA GLN A 41 13.90 -4.75 -1.62
C GLN A 41 15.40 -4.76 -1.29
N ASP A 42 16.13 -5.74 -1.82
CA ASP A 42 17.59 -5.81 -1.77
C ASP A 42 18.21 -5.68 -0.36
N GLY A 43 17.59 -6.31 0.64
CA GLY A 43 18.07 -6.29 2.03
C GLY A 43 17.57 -5.11 2.85
N PHE A 44 16.75 -4.24 2.26
CA PHE A 44 16.15 -3.09 2.94
C PHE A 44 14.63 -3.21 3.03
N LEU A 45 14.10 -2.69 4.12
CA LEU A 45 12.67 -2.37 4.25
C LEU A 45 12.51 -0.88 3.97
N TYR A 46 11.58 -0.57 3.07
CA TYR A 46 11.11 0.78 2.84
C TYR A 46 9.75 0.93 3.49
N CYS A 47 9.58 1.98 4.26
CA CYS A 47 8.36 2.19 5.05
C CYS A 47 7.86 3.61 4.86
N THR A 48 6.58 3.76 4.53
CA THR A 48 5.89 5.05 4.62
C THR A 48 5.43 5.31 6.04
N ASP A 49 5.56 6.55 6.46
CA ASP A 49 5.01 7.04 7.71
C ASP A 49 4.05 8.22 7.43
N VAL A 50 3.76 9.06 8.39
CA VAL A 50 2.80 10.18 8.22
C VAL A 50 3.16 11.04 7.00
N ASP A 51 4.39 11.54 6.95
CA ASP A 51 4.92 12.40 5.89
C ASP A 51 6.40 12.09 5.55
N MET A 52 6.88 10.93 5.96
CA MET A 52 8.26 10.50 5.74
C MET A 52 8.30 9.11 5.08
N VAL A 53 9.36 8.86 4.34
CA VAL A 53 9.70 7.54 3.82
C VAL A 53 11.04 7.13 4.40
N PHE A 54 11.09 5.99 5.08
CA PHE A 54 12.29 5.44 5.69
C PHE A 54 12.89 4.31 4.88
N LYS A 55 14.23 4.24 4.86
CA LYS A 55 15.03 3.10 4.41
C LYS A 55 15.67 2.44 5.62
N ILE A 56 15.33 1.20 5.88
CA ILE A 56 15.67 0.47 7.09
C ILE A 56 16.40 -0.82 6.69
N ASN A 57 17.50 -1.11 7.32
CA ASN A 57 18.21 -2.35 7.12
C ASN A 57 17.38 -3.51 7.68
N ALA A 58 16.96 -4.44 6.83
CA ALA A 58 16.06 -5.53 7.21
C ALA A 58 16.68 -6.51 8.23
N LYS A 59 18.01 -6.59 8.29
CA LYS A 59 18.72 -7.49 9.21
C LYS A 59 18.93 -6.88 10.59
N THR A 60 19.24 -5.58 10.64
CA THR A 60 19.64 -4.91 11.89
C THR A 60 18.54 -4.01 12.47
N GLY A 61 17.54 -3.63 11.68
CA GLY A 61 16.53 -2.65 12.05
C GLY A 61 17.02 -1.19 12.03
N ALA A 62 18.30 -0.97 11.69
CA ALA A 62 18.87 0.37 11.64
C ALA A 62 18.26 1.20 10.50
N ILE A 63 17.90 2.45 10.79
CA ILE A 63 17.51 3.43 9.78
C ILE A 63 18.75 3.92 9.05
N GLU A 64 18.84 3.64 7.76
CA GLU A 64 19.99 4.02 6.91
C GLU A 64 19.70 5.27 6.06
N GLY A 65 18.47 5.72 6.03
CA GLY A 65 18.09 6.92 5.32
C GLY A 65 16.61 7.22 5.43
N TYR A 66 16.27 8.45 5.09
CA TYR A 66 14.87 8.87 5.02
C TYR A 66 14.68 10.00 4.02
N VAL A 67 13.45 10.21 3.59
CA VAL A 67 13.03 11.36 2.79
C VAL A 67 11.86 12.02 3.50
N ASP A 68 12.02 13.32 3.78
CA ASP A 68 11.01 14.17 4.40
C ASP A 68 10.15 14.83 3.31
N LEU A 69 8.86 14.47 3.26
CA LEU A 69 7.88 15.04 2.35
C LEU A 69 6.97 16.08 3.05
N SER A 70 7.20 16.38 4.32
CA SER A 70 6.42 17.36 5.09
C SER A 70 6.37 18.77 4.44
N PRO A 71 7.42 19.24 3.71
CA PRO A 71 7.33 20.52 3.00
C PRO A 71 6.20 20.57 1.96
N SER A 72 5.77 19.42 1.44
CA SER A 72 4.62 19.30 0.51
C SER A 72 3.29 19.14 1.22
N ARG A 73 3.26 19.33 2.54
CA ARG A 73 2.06 19.30 3.41
C ARG A 73 1.28 17.98 3.44
N MET A 74 1.96 16.88 3.16
CA MET A 74 1.39 15.54 3.27
C MET A 74 1.23 15.15 4.72
N LYS A 75 0.18 14.37 4.99
CA LYS A 75 -0.12 13.83 6.33
C LYS A 75 -0.55 12.36 6.30
N PHE A 76 -0.59 11.77 5.11
CA PHE A 76 -1.04 10.41 4.95
C PHE A 76 -0.37 9.76 3.74
N LEU A 77 0.97 9.62 3.81
CA LEU A 77 1.66 8.71 2.91
C LEU A 77 1.16 7.29 3.22
N ASN A 78 0.84 6.55 2.18
CA ASN A 78 0.20 5.25 2.34
C ASN A 78 1.10 4.14 1.80
N ASP A 79 0.87 3.65 0.61
CA ASP A 79 1.57 2.52 0.05
C ASP A 79 2.75 2.93 -0.84
N LEU A 80 3.59 1.95 -1.17
CA LEU A 80 4.79 2.17 -1.98
C LEU A 80 5.12 0.96 -2.86
N ALA A 81 5.62 1.24 -4.06
CA ALA A 81 6.10 0.26 -5.00
C ALA A 81 7.50 0.64 -5.52
N PHE A 82 8.35 -0.36 -5.80
CA PHE A 82 9.68 -0.12 -6.35
C PHE A 82 9.66 -0.21 -7.88
N ILE A 83 10.00 0.89 -8.56
CA ILE A 83 9.88 1.04 -10.00
C ILE A 83 11.16 1.63 -10.56
N ASN A 84 11.89 0.86 -11.37
CA ASN A 84 13.09 1.31 -12.07
C ASN A 84 14.10 2.03 -11.15
N GLY A 85 14.37 1.47 -9.98
CA GLY A 85 15.35 2.01 -9.03
C GLY A 85 14.84 3.16 -8.14
N ARG A 86 13.56 3.49 -8.20
CA ARG A 86 12.90 4.52 -7.37
C ARG A 86 11.66 3.99 -6.70
N LEU A 87 11.35 4.54 -5.56
CA LEU A 87 10.05 4.30 -4.93
C LEU A 87 8.99 5.20 -5.56
N MET A 88 7.82 4.61 -5.78
CA MET A 88 6.57 5.36 -5.98
C MET A 88 5.79 5.29 -4.68
N VAL A 89 5.27 6.40 -4.23
CA VAL A 89 4.56 6.53 -2.94
C VAL A 89 3.23 7.21 -3.17
N SER A 90 2.15 6.64 -2.67
CA SER A 90 0.82 7.26 -2.67
C SER A 90 0.64 8.18 -1.46
N SER A 91 -0.04 9.31 -1.67
CA SER A 91 -0.48 10.23 -0.62
C SER A 91 -1.99 10.36 -0.69
N THR A 92 -2.66 9.68 0.24
CA THR A 92 -4.12 9.54 0.24
C THR A 92 -4.86 10.85 0.52
N ASP A 93 -4.31 11.69 1.38
CA ASP A 93 -4.94 12.97 1.77
C ASP A 93 -4.81 14.07 0.72
N THR A 94 -3.72 14.04 -0.09
CA THR A 94 -3.44 15.07 -1.09
C THR A 94 -3.84 14.66 -2.52
N ASN A 95 -4.28 13.42 -2.75
CA ASN A 95 -4.61 12.87 -4.08
C ASN A 95 -3.41 12.86 -5.03
N GLN A 96 -2.22 12.53 -4.52
CA GLN A 96 -0.96 12.60 -5.26
C GLN A 96 -0.19 11.29 -5.21
N ILE A 97 0.72 11.11 -6.17
CA ILE A 97 1.73 10.05 -6.18
C ILE A 97 3.10 10.73 -6.35
N PHE A 98 4.10 10.23 -5.62
CA PHE A 98 5.45 10.78 -5.62
C PHE A 98 6.49 9.76 -6.04
N TYR A 99 7.50 10.21 -6.78
CA TYR A 99 8.78 9.53 -6.88
C TYR A 99 9.60 9.87 -5.66
N VAL A 100 10.20 8.89 -5.03
CA VAL A 100 11.07 9.07 -3.87
C VAL A 100 12.38 8.35 -4.11
N ASP A 101 13.49 9.02 -3.90
CA ASP A 101 14.83 8.46 -3.96
C ASP A 101 15.51 8.62 -2.60
N THR A 102 15.61 7.53 -1.87
CA THR A 102 16.19 7.50 -0.52
C THR A 102 17.72 7.62 -0.51
N ASN A 103 18.40 7.46 -1.64
CA ASN A 103 19.85 7.62 -1.73
C ASN A 103 20.26 9.09 -1.87
N THR A 104 19.42 9.87 -2.55
CA THR A 104 19.64 11.31 -2.77
C THR A 104 18.76 12.18 -1.87
N SER A 105 17.91 11.58 -1.06
CA SER A 105 16.90 12.25 -0.22
C SER A 105 16.04 13.23 -1.03
N SER A 106 15.67 12.83 -2.26
CA SER A 106 14.89 13.66 -3.16
C SER A 106 13.56 13.04 -3.50
N TYR A 107 12.58 13.87 -3.85
CA TYR A 107 11.27 13.44 -4.33
C TYR A 107 10.70 14.40 -5.37
N GLY A 108 9.69 13.92 -6.10
CA GLY A 108 8.96 14.72 -7.07
C GLY A 108 7.60 14.10 -7.35
N GLU A 109 6.63 14.89 -7.78
CA GLU A 109 5.27 14.44 -8.07
C GLU A 109 5.17 13.77 -9.45
N LEU A 110 4.44 12.67 -9.53
CA LEU A 110 3.92 12.12 -10.77
C LEU A 110 2.56 12.75 -11.08
N VAL A 111 2.56 13.89 -11.76
CA VAL A 111 1.33 14.57 -12.18
C VAL A 111 0.64 13.76 -13.28
N THR A 112 -0.54 13.23 -13.02
CA THR A 112 -1.35 12.45 -13.98
C THR A 112 -2.21 13.35 -14.85
N LYS A 113 -2.54 12.92 -16.08
CA LYS A 113 -3.41 13.67 -17.00
C LYS A 113 -4.87 13.68 -16.56
N GLN A 114 -5.34 12.60 -15.97
CA GLN A 114 -6.67 12.50 -15.39
C GLN A 114 -6.57 12.48 -13.87
N PRO A 115 -7.56 13.01 -13.14
CA PRO A 115 -7.51 13.05 -11.69
C PRO A 115 -7.57 11.67 -11.06
N ILE A 116 -6.85 11.51 -9.97
CA ILE A 116 -6.90 10.38 -9.05
C ILE A 116 -7.45 10.85 -7.70
N TYR A 117 -8.14 9.97 -6.98
CA TYR A 117 -8.82 10.33 -5.73
C TYR A 117 -8.46 9.34 -4.62
N LYS A 118 -7.95 9.86 -3.50
CA LYS A 118 -7.58 9.01 -2.35
C LYS A 118 -6.73 7.80 -2.76
N PRO A 119 -5.61 8.00 -3.49
CA PRO A 119 -4.73 6.91 -3.91
C PRO A 119 -4.25 6.15 -2.68
N ASN A 120 -4.28 4.80 -2.78
CA ASN A 120 -3.89 3.91 -1.71
C ASN A 120 -2.90 2.88 -2.26
N GLY A 121 -3.27 1.62 -2.40
CA GLY A 121 -2.39 0.56 -2.85
C GLY A 121 -1.76 0.80 -4.23
N LEU A 122 -0.47 0.49 -4.35
CA LEU A 122 0.34 0.61 -5.56
C LEU A 122 0.96 -0.73 -5.94
N ALA A 123 0.95 -1.07 -7.24
CA ALA A 123 1.66 -2.22 -7.76
C ALA A 123 2.33 -1.90 -9.09
N TRP A 124 3.42 -2.59 -9.42
CA TRP A 124 4.15 -2.41 -10.67
C TRP A 124 4.07 -3.64 -11.57
N ASP A 125 3.79 -3.42 -12.84
CA ASP A 125 3.90 -4.42 -13.88
C ASP A 125 5.15 -4.11 -14.74
N PRO A 126 6.23 -4.87 -14.61
CA PRO A 126 7.47 -4.62 -15.33
C PRO A 126 7.36 -4.97 -16.82
N GLU A 127 6.45 -5.85 -17.21
CA GLU A 127 6.26 -6.26 -18.62
C GLU A 127 5.50 -5.19 -19.39
N ARG A 128 4.38 -4.72 -18.85
CA ARG A 128 3.57 -3.64 -19.45
C ARG A 128 4.10 -2.25 -19.17
N LYS A 129 5.02 -2.13 -18.21
CA LYS A 129 5.57 -0.85 -17.73
C LYS A 129 4.48 0.12 -17.29
N VAL A 130 3.54 -0.37 -16.50
CA VAL A 130 2.43 0.40 -15.93
C VAL A 130 2.40 0.28 -14.41
N ILE A 131 1.96 1.35 -13.76
CA ILE A 131 1.65 1.38 -12.34
C ILE A 131 0.18 1.04 -12.20
N TYR A 132 -0.17 0.08 -11.37
CA TYR A 132 -1.53 -0.12 -10.91
C TYR A 132 -1.76 0.65 -9.62
N LEU A 133 -2.95 1.20 -9.50
CA LEU A 133 -3.38 2.01 -8.37
C LEU A 133 -4.80 1.62 -7.98
N CYS A 134 -5.06 1.50 -6.69
CA CYS A 134 -6.42 1.48 -6.17
C CYS A 134 -6.74 2.74 -5.36
N GLU A 135 -8.01 3.14 -5.35
CA GLU A 135 -8.49 4.35 -4.69
C GLU A 135 -9.36 4.00 -3.47
N TYR A 136 -9.07 4.63 -2.33
CA TYR A 136 -9.88 4.54 -1.12
C TYR A 136 -10.86 5.72 -1.04
N ALA A 137 -11.77 5.80 -1.99
CA ALA A 137 -12.64 6.96 -2.14
C ALA A 137 -14.11 6.67 -1.83
N THR A 138 -14.81 7.70 -1.38
CA THR A 138 -16.27 7.74 -1.26
C THR A 138 -16.81 8.95 -2.01
N ASP A 139 -18.06 8.86 -2.48
CA ASP A 139 -18.78 9.99 -3.02
C ASP A 139 -19.26 10.95 -1.91
N GLU A 140 -19.91 12.04 -2.30
CA GLU A 140 -20.46 13.05 -1.38
C GLU A 140 -21.51 12.49 -0.40
N LYS A 141 -22.09 11.32 -0.70
CA LYS A 141 -23.07 10.62 0.13
C LYS A 141 -22.42 9.51 0.98
N GLY A 142 -21.08 9.41 0.98
CA GLY A 142 -20.33 8.41 1.70
C GLY A 142 -20.39 7.00 1.07
N LYS A 143 -20.87 6.85 -0.16
CA LYS A 143 -20.86 5.55 -0.85
C LYS A 143 -19.49 5.27 -1.43
N PRO A 144 -19.03 4.01 -1.43
CA PRO A 144 -17.79 3.62 -2.10
C PRO A 144 -17.74 4.09 -3.55
N SER A 145 -16.68 4.81 -3.92
CA SER A 145 -16.48 5.38 -5.26
C SER A 145 -15.08 5.14 -5.82
N GLY A 146 -14.20 4.51 -5.05
CA GLY A 146 -12.84 4.19 -5.45
C GLY A 146 -12.78 3.30 -6.68
N ARG A 147 -11.74 3.50 -7.48
CA ARG A 147 -11.49 2.84 -8.76
C ARG A 147 -10.23 1.97 -8.71
N LEU A 148 -10.17 0.99 -9.61
CA LEU A 148 -8.92 0.30 -9.97
C LEU A 148 -8.40 0.92 -11.27
N LEU A 149 -7.17 1.39 -11.25
CA LEU A 149 -6.57 2.19 -12.32
C LEU A 149 -5.24 1.59 -12.79
N SER A 150 -4.88 1.84 -14.05
CA SER A 150 -3.51 1.75 -14.52
C SER A 150 -3.02 3.14 -14.93
N ILE A 151 -1.76 3.42 -14.64
CA ILE A 151 -1.09 4.68 -14.96
C ILE A 151 0.16 4.37 -15.78
N ASN A 152 0.28 4.97 -16.95
CA ASN A 152 1.52 4.93 -17.70
C ASN A 152 2.47 6.00 -17.13
N PRO A 153 3.63 5.65 -16.58
CA PRO A 153 4.51 6.62 -15.90
C PRO A 153 5.18 7.60 -16.88
N VAL A 154 5.21 7.29 -18.18
CA VAL A 154 5.82 8.15 -19.21
C VAL A 154 4.77 9.09 -19.82
N SER A 155 3.67 8.54 -20.34
CA SER A 155 2.59 9.35 -20.94
C SER A 155 1.71 10.04 -19.91
N ARG A 156 1.74 9.57 -18.63
CA ARG A 156 0.93 10.05 -17.50
C ARG A 156 -0.57 9.84 -17.67
N GLU A 157 -0.95 9.00 -18.62
CA GLU A 157 -2.34 8.63 -18.86
C GLU A 157 -2.83 7.66 -17.79
N VAL A 158 -4.07 7.87 -17.35
CA VAL A 158 -4.77 7.02 -16.38
C VAL A 158 -5.89 6.29 -17.11
N THR A 159 -5.94 4.97 -16.95
CA THR A 159 -6.99 4.12 -17.52
C THR A 159 -7.71 3.39 -16.40
N GLU A 160 -9.03 3.42 -16.43
CA GLU A 160 -9.87 2.67 -15.51
C GLU A 160 -9.98 1.21 -15.93
N LEU A 161 -9.70 0.27 -15.01
CA LEU A 161 -9.63 -1.16 -15.28
C LEU A 161 -10.93 -1.90 -15.04
N SER A 162 -11.83 -1.34 -14.22
CA SER A 162 -13.11 -1.94 -13.86
C SER A 162 -14.17 -0.87 -13.63
N LYS A 163 -15.44 -1.21 -13.92
CA LYS A 163 -16.59 -0.37 -13.57
C LYS A 163 -17.08 -0.54 -12.14
N GLU A 164 -16.56 -1.54 -11.44
CA GLU A 164 -16.87 -1.72 -10.02
C GLU A 164 -16.34 -0.55 -9.19
N ARG A 165 -17.02 -0.28 -8.07
CA ARG A 165 -16.62 0.75 -7.10
C ARG A 165 -16.50 0.15 -5.73
N GLY A 166 -15.47 0.57 -4.99
CA GLY A 166 -15.20 0.11 -3.64
C GLY A 166 -14.48 1.17 -2.81
N GLN A 167 -14.03 0.77 -1.64
CA GLN A 167 -13.03 1.47 -0.84
C GLN A 167 -11.79 0.59 -0.81
N TYR A 168 -10.96 0.72 -1.85
CA TYR A 168 -9.86 -0.19 -2.06
C TYR A 168 -8.61 0.26 -1.31
N ASP A 169 -7.95 -0.67 -0.61
CA ASP A 169 -6.81 -0.39 0.26
C ASP A 169 -5.53 -1.06 -0.28
N GLY A 170 -5.24 -2.30 0.08
CA GLY A 170 -4.08 -3.02 -0.41
C GLY A 170 -4.21 -3.45 -1.87
N LEU A 171 -3.08 -3.51 -2.60
CA LEU A 171 -3.03 -3.89 -4.00
C LEU A 171 -1.79 -4.70 -4.34
N VAL A 172 -1.96 -5.89 -4.91
CA VAL A 172 -0.87 -6.74 -5.38
C VAL A 172 -1.10 -7.14 -6.84
N TYR A 173 -0.07 -6.97 -7.69
CA TYR A 173 -0.05 -7.51 -9.04
C TYR A 173 0.66 -8.86 -9.07
N ARG A 174 0.01 -9.89 -9.59
CA ARG A 174 0.59 -11.22 -9.79
C ARG A 174 -0.13 -11.96 -10.92
N ASP A 175 0.61 -12.62 -11.78
CA ASP A 175 0.09 -13.53 -12.81
C ASP A 175 -1.05 -12.94 -13.65
N ASN A 176 -0.81 -11.73 -14.20
CA ASN A 176 -1.79 -10.99 -15.01
C ASN A 176 -3.13 -10.71 -14.29
N ALA A 177 -3.10 -10.60 -12.98
CA ALA A 177 -4.25 -10.23 -12.16
C ALA A 177 -3.86 -9.21 -11.09
N LEU A 178 -4.86 -8.43 -10.65
CA LEU A 178 -4.76 -7.60 -9.46
C LEU A 178 -5.52 -8.25 -8.33
N TYR A 179 -4.86 -8.41 -7.20
CA TYR A 179 -5.49 -8.75 -5.94
C TYR A 179 -5.62 -7.47 -5.13
N TYR A 180 -6.76 -7.23 -4.53
CA TYR A 180 -7.02 -5.99 -3.81
C TYR A 180 -7.99 -6.20 -2.65
N SER A 181 -7.79 -5.47 -1.57
CA SER A 181 -8.72 -5.43 -0.45
C SER A 181 -9.79 -4.35 -0.65
N ASP A 182 -10.99 -4.62 -0.16
CA ASP A 182 -12.15 -3.73 -0.30
C ASP A 182 -12.85 -3.55 1.06
N TRP A 183 -12.64 -2.41 1.69
CA TRP A 183 -13.26 -2.06 2.97
C TRP A 183 -14.78 -1.93 2.91
N SER A 184 -15.36 -1.74 1.73
CA SER A 184 -16.81 -1.83 1.55
C SER A 184 -17.36 -3.24 1.79
N LYS A 185 -16.46 -4.23 1.87
CA LYS A 185 -16.71 -5.65 2.16
C LYS A 185 -16.10 -6.07 3.50
N ASP A 186 -15.80 -5.13 4.38
CA ASP A 186 -15.26 -5.42 5.71
C ASP A 186 -16.11 -6.48 6.43
N LYS A 187 -15.44 -7.40 7.16
CA LYS A 187 -16.05 -8.55 7.85
C LYS A 187 -16.79 -9.54 6.95
N LYS A 188 -16.62 -9.46 5.63
CA LYS A 188 -17.21 -10.39 4.66
C LYS A 188 -16.13 -11.27 4.03
N PRO A 189 -16.48 -12.47 3.56
CA PRO A 189 -15.56 -13.34 2.84
C PRO A 189 -14.98 -12.70 1.57
N GLU A 190 -15.63 -11.67 1.04
CA GLU A 190 -15.24 -10.96 -0.17
C GLU A 190 -14.30 -9.78 0.10
N ALA A 191 -13.77 -9.62 1.31
CA ALA A 191 -12.88 -8.52 1.66
C ALA A 191 -11.64 -8.44 0.78
N VAL A 192 -11.12 -9.58 0.30
CA VAL A 192 -10.07 -9.63 -0.72
C VAL A 192 -10.65 -10.18 -2.02
N ARG A 193 -10.32 -9.51 -3.13
CA ARG A 193 -10.83 -9.78 -4.47
C ARG A 193 -9.70 -9.90 -5.49
N ARG A 194 -9.98 -10.53 -6.62
CA ARG A 194 -9.07 -10.68 -7.75
C ARG A 194 -9.72 -10.14 -9.03
N LEU A 195 -9.07 -9.19 -9.69
CA LEU A 195 -9.41 -8.71 -11.03
C LEU A 195 -8.50 -9.40 -12.05
N ASP A 196 -9.09 -10.14 -12.96
CA ASP A 196 -8.39 -10.69 -14.11
C ASP A 196 -8.20 -9.59 -15.18
N LEU A 197 -6.96 -9.23 -15.47
CA LEU A 197 -6.64 -8.12 -16.38
C LEU A 197 -6.89 -8.43 -17.86
N LYS A 198 -7.04 -9.71 -18.22
CA LYS A 198 -7.36 -10.11 -19.57
C LYS A 198 -8.86 -10.00 -19.86
N THR A 199 -9.68 -10.37 -18.89
CA THR A 199 -11.14 -10.42 -19.07
C THR A 199 -11.88 -9.24 -18.46
N GLY A 200 -11.22 -8.47 -17.57
CA GLY A 200 -11.83 -7.39 -16.79
C GLY A 200 -12.83 -7.88 -15.74
N ARG A 201 -12.86 -9.18 -15.45
CA ARG A 201 -13.78 -9.76 -14.47
C ARG A 201 -13.17 -9.81 -13.08
N SER A 202 -13.92 -9.33 -12.10
CA SER A 202 -13.55 -9.40 -10.69
C SER A 202 -14.33 -10.53 -10.00
N ALA A 203 -13.64 -11.23 -9.08
CA ALA A 203 -14.23 -12.29 -8.26
C ALA A 203 -13.66 -12.20 -6.83
N PRO A 204 -14.41 -12.61 -5.80
CA PRO A 204 -13.85 -12.74 -4.45
C PRO A 204 -12.78 -13.82 -4.41
N VAL A 205 -11.78 -13.61 -3.55
CA VAL A 205 -10.82 -14.64 -3.16
C VAL A 205 -11.37 -15.31 -1.90
N ALA A 206 -11.37 -16.64 -1.85
CA ALA A 206 -11.93 -17.40 -0.73
C ALA A 206 -11.01 -17.33 0.50
N THR A 207 -11.00 -16.19 1.17
CA THR A 207 -10.14 -15.94 2.35
C THR A 207 -10.86 -16.11 3.69
N GLY A 208 -12.17 -16.20 3.69
CA GLY A 208 -12.98 -16.04 4.90
C GLY A 208 -13.08 -14.55 5.32
N PRO A 209 -13.86 -14.23 6.37
CA PRO A 209 -14.01 -12.87 6.84
C PRO A 209 -12.71 -12.37 7.49
N VAL A 210 -12.31 -11.15 7.12
CA VAL A 210 -11.20 -10.40 7.73
C VAL A 210 -11.73 -9.03 8.14
N GLU A 211 -11.47 -8.63 9.38
CA GLU A 211 -11.87 -7.32 9.87
C GLU A 211 -10.75 -6.30 9.65
N GLY A 212 -11.03 -5.28 8.84
CA GLY A 212 -10.04 -4.27 8.47
C GLY A 212 -8.91 -4.86 7.61
N ALA A 213 -9.27 -5.58 6.53
CA ALA A 213 -8.31 -6.05 5.55
C ALA A 213 -7.64 -4.84 4.88
N ALA A 214 -6.45 -4.50 5.35
CA ALA A 214 -5.64 -3.40 4.83
C ALA A 214 -4.71 -3.89 3.72
N ASP A 215 -3.46 -3.47 3.74
CA ASP A 215 -2.46 -3.99 2.83
C ASP A 215 -2.13 -5.46 3.11
N PHE A 216 -1.70 -6.19 2.09
CA PHE A 216 -1.42 -7.63 2.20
C PHE A 216 -0.35 -8.06 1.20
N ILE A 217 0.19 -9.25 1.39
CA ILE A 217 1.13 -9.84 0.45
C ILE A 217 0.68 -11.21 -0.03
N LEU A 218 1.13 -11.57 -1.24
CA LEU A 218 1.09 -12.92 -1.77
C LEU A 218 2.50 -13.52 -1.71
N TYR A 219 2.68 -14.57 -0.94
CA TYR A 219 3.95 -15.27 -0.80
C TYR A 219 3.77 -16.75 -1.12
N ASP A 220 4.45 -17.23 -2.16
CA ASP A 220 4.23 -18.55 -2.76
C ASP A 220 2.74 -18.79 -3.07
N SER A 221 2.13 -19.81 -2.47
CA SER A 221 0.70 -20.10 -2.57
C SER A 221 -0.12 -19.50 -1.43
N MET A 222 0.49 -18.68 -0.57
CA MET A 222 -0.18 -18.12 0.60
C MET A 222 -0.46 -16.64 0.42
N MET A 223 -1.53 -16.21 1.06
CA MET A 223 -1.87 -14.79 1.25
C MET A 223 -1.72 -14.46 2.74
N VAL A 224 -1.03 -13.36 3.03
CA VAL A 224 -0.85 -12.86 4.40
C VAL A 224 -1.57 -11.52 4.50
N VAL A 225 -2.66 -11.49 5.26
CA VAL A 225 -3.55 -10.33 5.40
C VAL A 225 -3.59 -9.86 6.85
N PRO A 226 -3.11 -8.65 7.16
CA PRO A 226 -3.36 -8.04 8.45
C PRO A 226 -4.83 -7.67 8.62
N GLY A 227 -5.48 -8.19 9.64
CA GLY A 227 -6.78 -7.74 10.11
C GLY A 227 -6.60 -6.59 11.09
N MET A 228 -6.54 -5.37 10.56
CA MET A 228 -6.11 -4.18 11.31
C MET A 228 -7.01 -3.89 12.52
N THR A 229 -8.33 -4.06 12.39
CA THR A 229 -9.28 -3.78 13.47
C THR A 229 -9.39 -4.92 14.47
N GLU A 230 -9.13 -6.16 14.06
CA GLU A 230 -9.14 -7.33 14.95
C GLU A 230 -7.74 -7.65 15.55
N LYS A 231 -6.69 -6.93 15.13
CA LYS A 231 -5.30 -7.09 15.61
C LYS A 231 -4.75 -8.51 15.38
N LYS A 232 -5.04 -9.09 14.23
CA LYS A 232 -4.59 -10.42 13.83
C LYS A 232 -3.91 -10.38 12.48
N ILE A 233 -3.11 -11.40 12.21
CA ILE A 233 -2.57 -11.67 10.87
C ILE A 233 -3.15 -12.99 10.42
N HIS A 234 -3.84 -12.97 9.29
CA HIS A 234 -4.38 -14.15 8.64
C HIS A 234 -3.37 -14.67 7.62
N ILE A 235 -3.07 -15.97 7.70
CA ILE A 235 -2.24 -16.67 6.72
C ILE A 235 -3.14 -17.72 6.07
N MET A 236 -3.36 -17.58 4.78
CA MET A 236 -4.34 -18.36 4.03
C MET A 236 -3.72 -18.95 2.77
N PRO A 237 -4.11 -20.15 2.33
CA PRO A 237 -3.65 -20.74 1.07
C PRO A 237 -4.18 -20.01 -0.16
#